data_b7eb3576609c811700aa25e6ece9a7ef
#
_entry.id   b7eb3576609c811700aa25e6ece9a7ef
#
_cell.length_a   1.000
_cell.length_b   1.000
_cell.length_c   1.000
_cell.angle_alpha   90.00
_cell.angle_beta   90.00
_cell.angle_gamma   90.00
#
_symmetry.space_group_name_H-M   'P 1'
#
loop_
_entity.id
_entity.type
_entity.pdbx_description
1 polymer ?
#
loop_
_entity_poly.entity_id
_entity_poly.type
_entity_poly.pdbx_seq_one_letter_code
_entity_poly.pdbx_strand_id
1 'polypeptide(L)'
;MALIYRHSRGASTEYDFPRMKTLVRVACLAVATTPHLFAQDVGRSRQTAIVTAAARLAPAVVSVNVLRRERRLAQDPFDLFFMPRGADQVVEGYGSGFIISPDGVVITNQHVTQGAEQIVVTMRDGRDFAAKILGEDPLTDIAVLKLDAAGLPTAPLGKSTDLLIGEWVVAVGNPFAYLLGNAEPTVTAGVVSAVGRNLLPSEGQSGIYVGMIQTDAAINPGNSGGPLANALGEVVGVNSSIFTSSGGSVGIGFAIPIERALRVADELRHFGKVRRAWVGLEVVGTEDLRGWKRAGGLRVSQVAPGGPAGRVGVAPGDVLVSARGRRLRTFLDWEAVLLDIGPGDTLTVSYRHGEESRTARLAVSDLPTTLAEKVSVLGGMKVVTVTAAVRAERGVQSDHGALIYDIPDEMQQATGLTSGDVILQINRVRVSSADDLRRGFAAAAGAGAATVWFERGGRLNRTAFYVR
;
A
#
# COMPACT_ATOMS: atom_id res chain seq x y z
N MET A 1 2.08 -88.66 14.40
CA MET A 1 3.38 -89.34 14.35
C MET A 1 4.28 -88.53 15.24
N ALA A 2 4.32 -88.92 16.33
CA ALA A 2 5.07 -89.58 17.44
C ALA A 2 6.57 -89.31 17.33
N LEU A 3 7.09 -89.08 18.56
CA LEU A 3 8.42 -89.33 19.07
C LEU A 3 9.40 -88.15 19.01
N ILE A 4 10.24 -87.90 20.07
CA ILE A 4 10.66 -88.53 21.33
C ILE A 4 11.33 -87.49 22.23
N TYR A 5 11.12 -87.70 23.53
CA TYR A 5 11.79 -87.18 24.69
C TYR A 5 13.31 -87.42 24.74
N ARG A 6 14.08 -86.45 25.24
CA ARG A 6 15.29 -86.78 26.05
C ARG A 6 15.57 -85.75 27.10
N HIS A 7 15.55 -86.21 28.36
CA HIS A 7 16.02 -85.55 29.54
C HIS A 7 17.55 -85.44 29.53
N SER A 8 18.08 -84.35 30.05
CA SER A 8 19.36 -84.37 30.74
C SER A 8 19.32 -83.39 31.92
N ARG A 9 19.62 -83.96 33.10
CA ARG A 9 19.80 -83.27 34.39
C ARG A 9 21.11 -82.50 34.40
N GLY A 10 21.18 -81.40 35.15
CA GLY A 10 22.42 -81.00 35.78
C GLY A 10 22.55 -79.51 36.07
N ALA A 11 22.66 -79.32 37.41
CA ALA A 11 23.32 -78.20 38.06
C ALA A 11 22.52 -76.91 38.34
N SER A 12 22.02 -76.88 39.59
CA SER A 12 21.63 -75.67 40.32
C SER A 12 22.87 -74.86 40.70
N THR A 13 23.03 -73.69 40.25
CA THR A 13 23.90 -72.66 40.85
C THR A 13 23.01 -71.57 41.40
N GLU A 14 22.89 -71.52 42.71
CA GLU A 14 22.32 -70.38 43.45
C GLU A 14 23.19 -69.15 43.21
N TYR A 15 22.60 -68.14 42.56
CA TYR A 15 23.17 -66.79 42.53
C TYR A 15 22.43 -65.94 43.58
N ASP A 16 23.17 -65.57 44.60
CA ASP A 16 22.79 -64.67 45.67
C ASP A 16 22.77 -63.24 45.15
N PHE A 17 21.58 -62.60 45.14
CA PHE A 17 21.39 -61.21 44.71
C PHE A 17 20.96 -60.25 45.85
N PRO A 18 21.94 -59.83 46.75
CA PRO A 18 21.56 -58.86 47.78
C PRO A 18 21.47 -57.41 47.38
N ARG A 19 21.82 -57.07 46.15
CA ARG A 19 21.88 -55.63 45.70
C ARG A 19 20.69 -55.12 44.84
N MET A 20 19.80 -55.97 44.39
CA MET A 20 18.70 -55.59 43.50
C MET A 20 17.49 -55.03 44.25
N LYS A 21 17.30 -55.27 45.52
CA LYS A 21 16.19 -54.77 46.34
C LYS A 21 16.28 -53.23 46.60
N THR A 22 17.52 -52.70 46.68
CA THR A 22 17.77 -51.28 46.97
C THR A 22 17.61 -50.42 45.73
N LEU A 23 18.02 -50.92 44.55
CA LEU A 23 17.87 -50.21 43.28
C LEU A 23 16.43 -50.11 42.84
N VAL A 24 15.59 -51.09 43.01
CA VAL A 24 14.17 -51.09 42.75
C VAL A 24 13.40 -50.08 43.62
N ARG A 25 13.80 -49.94 44.91
CA ARG A 25 13.18 -48.93 45.79
C ARG A 25 13.53 -47.48 45.42
N VAL A 26 14.75 -47.22 44.97
CA VAL A 26 15.17 -45.90 44.55
C VAL A 26 14.50 -45.54 43.17
N ALA A 27 14.37 -46.48 42.25
CA ALA A 27 13.68 -46.29 40.99
C ALA A 27 12.16 -46.05 41.17
N CYS A 28 11.51 -46.75 42.12
CA CYS A 28 10.11 -46.52 42.42
C CYS A 28 9.86 -45.19 43.17
N LEU A 29 10.82 -44.69 43.97
CA LEU A 29 10.71 -43.36 44.59
C LEU A 29 10.90 -42.22 43.61
N ALA A 30 11.75 -42.39 42.58
CA ALA A 30 11.97 -41.38 41.54
C ALA A 30 10.77 -41.25 40.57
N VAL A 31 10.00 -42.32 40.37
CA VAL A 31 8.79 -42.29 39.52
C VAL A 31 7.59 -41.74 40.30
N ALA A 32 7.57 -41.80 41.64
CA ALA A 32 6.45 -41.23 42.41
C ALA A 32 6.52 -39.72 42.65
N THR A 33 7.62 -39.05 42.29
CA THR A 33 7.79 -37.60 42.45
C THR A 33 7.62 -36.81 41.16
N THR A 34 7.26 -37.43 40.01
CA THR A 34 7.07 -36.76 38.73
C THR A 34 5.63 -36.50 38.25
N PRO A 35 4.55 -36.71 39.02
CA PRO A 35 3.22 -36.40 38.50
C PRO A 35 2.83 -34.93 38.55
N HIS A 36 3.65 -34.01 39.03
CA HIS A 36 3.28 -32.59 39.10
C HIS A 36 3.86 -31.70 38.01
N LEU A 37 4.65 -32.25 37.08
CA LEU A 37 5.26 -31.46 35.99
C LEU A 37 4.39 -31.34 34.73
N PHE A 38 3.23 -32.00 34.68
CA PHE A 38 2.32 -31.95 33.51
C PHE A 38 0.90 -31.50 33.83
N ALA A 39 0.63 -30.96 34.99
CA ALA A 39 -0.57 -30.13 35.13
C ALA A 39 -0.30 -28.83 34.36
N GLN A 40 -0.64 -28.81 33.07
CA GLN A 40 -0.71 -27.56 32.35
C GLN A 40 -1.60 -26.63 33.19
N ASP A 41 -0.99 -25.55 33.71
CA ASP A 41 -1.74 -24.47 34.33
C ASP A 41 -2.72 -23.96 33.30
N VAL A 42 -4.00 -24.32 33.44
CA VAL A 42 -5.08 -23.93 32.50
C VAL A 42 -5.12 -22.42 32.38
N GLY A 43 -4.74 -21.67 33.40
CA GLY A 43 -4.59 -20.22 33.37
C GLY A 43 -3.53 -19.76 32.35
N ARG A 44 -2.39 -20.46 32.30
CA ARG A 44 -1.32 -20.17 31.31
C ARG A 44 -1.71 -20.60 29.89
N SER A 45 -2.51 -21.67 29.74
CA SER A 45 -2.94 -22.10 28.39
C SER A 45 -3.85 -21.08 27.69
N ARG A 46 -4.48 -20.18 28.43
CA ARG A 46 -5.27 -19.05 27.87
C ARG A 46 -4.40 -17.91 27.32
N GLN A 47 -3.15 -17.77 27.77
CA GLN A 47 -2.20 -16.75 27.32
C GLN A 47 -1.45 -17.26 26.09
N THR A 48 -2.17 -17.35 24.96
CA THR A 48 -1.58 -17.71 23.68
C THR A 48 -0.77 -16.54 23.10
N ALA A 49 0.05 -16.81 22.08
CA ALA A 49 0.75 -15.77 21.33
C ALA A 49 -0.22 -14.72 20.77
N ILE A 50 -1.42 -15.14 20.33
CA ILE A 50 -2.47 -14.25 19.83
C ILE A 50 -2.93 -13.28 20.93
N VAL A 51 -3.22 -13.78 22.14
CA VAL A 51 -3.63 -12.96 23.28
C VAL A 51 -2.53 -11.95 23.66
N THR A 52 -1.28 -12.42 23.69
CA THR A 52 -0.13 -11.56 24.02
C THR A 52 0.09 -10.48 22.97
N ALA A 53 0.01 -10.84 21.69
CA ALA A 53 0.14 -9.90 20.58
C ALA A 53 -0.97 -8.83 20.60
N ALA A 54 -2.22 -9.25 20.80
CA ALA A 54 -3.37 -8.34 20.90
C ALA A 54 -3.23 -7.37 22.10
N ALA A 55 -2.86 -7.88 23.26
CA ALA A 55 -2.66 -7.06 24.47
C ALA A 55 -1.54 -6.03 24.32
N ARG A 56 -0.47 -6.38 23.59
CA ARG A 56 0.66 -5.48 23.30
C ARG A 56 0.29 -4.36 22.35
N LEU A 57 -0.59 -4.65 21.38
CA LEU A 57 -1.01 -3.68 20.35
C LEU A 57 -2.17 -2.78 20.78
N ALA A 58 -3.14 -3.33 21.51
CA ALA A 58 -4.39 -2.67 21.83
C ALA A 58 -4.26 -1.23 22.34
N PRO A 59 -3.27 -0.86 23.18
CA PRO A 59 -3.12 0.53 23.64
C PRO A 59 -2.85 1.55 22.53
N ALA A 60 -2.23 1.12 21.43
CA ALA A 60 -1.84 1.99 20.32
C ALA A 60 -2.86 1.97 19.16
N VAL A 61 -3.85 1.09 19.19
CA VAL A 61 -4.91 1.00 18.16
C VAL A 61 -6.01 1.99 18.49
N VAL A 62 -6.43 2.74 17.48
CA VAL A 62 -7.42 3.81 17.62
C VAL A 62 -8.57 3.64 16.64
N SER A 63 -9.74 4.18 17.02
CA SER A 63 -10.84 4.41 16.09
C SER A 63 -10.61 5.72 15.34
N VAL A 64 -10.88 5.72 14.05
CA VAL A 64 -10.84 6.91 13.19
C VAL A 64 -12.26 7.18 12.71
N ASN A 65 -12.87 8.22 13.26
CA ASN A 65 -14.23 8.63 12.95
C ASN A 65 -14.17 9.88 12.07
N VAL A 66 -14.87 9.86 10.95
CA VAL A 66 -14.84 10.93 9.95
C VAL A 66 -16.24 11.45 9.68
N LEU A 67 -16.37 12.77 9.55
CA LEU A 67 -17.57 13.44 9.05
C LEU A 67 -17.29 13.91 7.63
N ARG A 68 -18.16 13.52 6.70
CA ARG A 68 -18.10 13.89 5.28
C ARG A 68 -19.38 14.58 4.86
N ARG A 69 -19.26 15.46 3.90
CA ARG A 69 -20.44 16.05 3.26
C ARG A 69 -20.62 15.41 1.89
N GLU A 70 -21.69 14.67 1.72
CA GLU A 70 -22.02 14.04 0.44
C GLU A 70 -23.21 14.77 -0.19
N ARG A 71 -23.07 15.07 -1.49
CA ARG A 71 -24.18 15.56 -2.29
C ARG A 71 -25.13 14.40 -2.57
N ARG A 72 -26.33 14.47 -2.06
CA ARG A 72 -27.37 13.49 -2.40
C ARG A 72 -27.77 13.65 -3.86
N LEU A 73 -27.43 12.68 -4.68
CA LEU A 73 -27.99 12.56 -6.01
C LEU A 73 -29.39 11.97 -5.86
N ALA A 74 -30.41 12.62 -6.47
CA ALA A 74 -31.77 12.09 -6.53
C ALA A 74 -31.73 10.67 -7.14
N GLN A 75 -32.20 9.69 -6.41
CA GLN A 75 -32.18 8.28 -6.85
C GLN A 75 -33.45 7.89 -7.60
N ASP A 76 -34.54 8.69 -7.46
CA ASP A 76 -35.80 8.47 -8.17
C ASP A 76 -36.44 9.81 -8.62
N PRO A 77 -37.46 9.77 -9.52
CA PRO A 77 -38.17 10.95 -9.98
C PRO A 77 -38.91 11.72 -8.87
N PHE A 78 -39.23 11.08 -7.75
CA PHE A 78 -39.90 11.68 -6.62
C PHE A 78 -38.93 12.58 -5.81
N ASP A 79 -37.69 12.15 -5.67
CA ASP A 79 -36.62 12.94 -5.04
C ASP A 79 -36.37 14.26 -5.78
N LEU A 80 -36.51 14.28 -7.10
CA LEU A 80 -36.36 15.49 -7.93
C LEU A 80 -37.40 16.58 -7.62
N PHE A 81 -38.58 16.19 -7.13
CA PHE A 81 -39.67 17.12 -6.85
C PHE A 81 -39.69 17.63 -5.40
N PHE A 82 -39.28 16.81 -4.43
CA PHE A 82 -39.46 17.09 -3.00
C PHE A 82 -38.17 17.40 -2.27
N MET A 83 -36.98 17.14 -2.86
CA MET A 83 -35.72 17.52 -2.24
C MET A 83 -35.23 18.89 -2.73
N PRO A 84 -34.77 19.76 -1.81
CA PRO A 84 -34.04 20.97 -2.19
C PRO A 84 -32.83 20.56 -3.06
N ARG A 85 -32.69 21.12 -4.24
CA ARG A 85 -31.53 20.91 -5.10
C ARG A 85 -30.27 21.29 -4.34
N GLY A 86 -29.42 20.31 -4.03
CA GLY A 86 -28.12 20.52 -3.39
C GLY A 86 -28.12 20.42 -1.85
N ALA A 87 -29.07 19.72 -1.23
CA ALA A 87 -28.98 19.41 0.20
C ALA A 87 -27.78 18.47 0.42
N ASP A 88 -26.70 19.02 0.99
CA ASP A 88 -25.56 18.24 1.45
C ASP A 88 -26.00 17.45 2.68
N GLN A 89 -25.77 16.15 2.70
CA GLN A 89 -25.97 15.30 3.84
C GLN A 89 -24.63 15.03 4.52
N VAL A 90 -24.57 15.23 5.85
CA VAL A 90 -23.42 14.81 6.64
C VAL A 90 -23.52 13.30 6.82
N VAL A 91 -22.48 12.59 6.35
CA VAL A 91 -22.35 11.14 6.45
C VAL A 91 -21.19 10.83 7.39
N GLU A 92 -21.43 9.94 8.33
CA GLU A 92 -20.40 9.42 9.22
C GLU A 92 -19.69 8.22 8.57
N GLY A 93 -18.37 8.23 8.61
CA GLY A 93 -17.54 7.10 8.23
C GLY A 93 -16.63 6.70 9.39
N TYR A 94 -16.23 5.44 9.43
CA TYR A 94 -15.35 4.93 10.47
C TYR A 94 -14.38 3.90 9.95
N GLY A 95 -13.22 3.88 10.58
CA GLY A 95 -12.16 2.93 10.35
C GLY A 95 -11.28 2.81 11.58
N SER A 96 -10.12 2.25 11.39
CA SER A 96 -9.12 2.11 12.43
C SER A 96 -7.82 2.79 12.05
N GLY A 97 -6.96 2.99 13.03
CA GLY A 97 -5.59 3.44 12.85
C GLY A 97 -4.70 2.91 13.97
N PHE A 98 -3.43 3.21 13.88
CA PHE A 98 -2.50 2.95 14.97
C PHE A 98 -1.45 4.04 15.10
N ILE A 99 -1.06 4.31 16.34
CA ILE A 99 -0.11 5.37 16.69
C ILE A 99 1.30 4.83 16.48
N ILE A 100 2.13 5.55 15.69
CA ILE A 100 3.52 5.18 15.40
C ILE A 100 4.54 6.04 16.14
N SER A 101 4.10 7.12 16.77
CA SER A 101 5.02 8.05 17.45
C SER A 101 4.35 8.67 18.68
N PRO A 102 5.08 8.86 19.81
CA PRO A 102 4.51 9.36 21.07
C PRO A 102 3.92 10.76 20.98
N ASP A 103 4.28 11.53 19.96
CA ASP A 103 3.75 12.87 19.68
C ASP A 103 2.41 12.83 18.89
N GLY A 104 1.83 11.65 18.66
CA GLY A 104 0.50 11.50 18.11
C GLY A 104 0.43 11.40 16.59
N VAL A 105 1.43 10.79 15.95
CA VAL A 105 1.35 10.43 14.53
C VAL A 105 0.62 9.09 14.39
N VAL A 106 -0.44 9.07 13.59
CA VAL A 106 -1.29 7.90 13.34
C VAL A 106 -1.23 7.53 11.87
N ILE A 107 -1.09 6.23 11.58
CA ILE A 107 -1.30 5.66 10.24
C ILE A 107 -2.71 5.10 10.17
N THR A 108 -3.38 5.35 9.04
CA THR A 108 -4.66 4.75 8.65
C THR A 108 -4.71 4.58 7.13
N ASN A 109 -5.82 4.07 6.57
CA ASN A 109 -6.02 4.04 5.13
C ASN A 109 -6.53 5.39 4.60
N GLN A 110 -6.18 5.69 3.34
CA GLN A 110 -6.64 6.91 2.67
C GLN A 110 -8.15 6.86 2.41
N HIS A 111 -8.73 5.71 2.02
CA HIS A 111 -10.16 5.58 1.81
C HIS A 111 -10.98 5.81 3.08
N VAL A 112 -10.39 5.67 4.28
CA VAL A 112 -11.02 6.03 5.56
C VAL A 112 -11.12 7.54 5.70
N THR A 113 -10.11 8.30 5.31
CA THR A 113 -10.03 9.76 5.48
C THR A 113 -10.53 10.56 4.28
N GLN A 114 -10.73 9.90 3.14
CA GLN A 114 -11.13 10.52 1.89
C GLN A 114 -12.37 11.41 2.03
N GLY A 115 -12.23 12.69 1.66
CA GLY A 115 -13.32 13.65 1.71
C GLY A 115 -13.77 14.05 3.12
N ALA A 116 -13.00 13.73 4.17
CA ALA A 116 -13.33 14.09 5.53
C ALA A 116 -13.24 15.61 5.75
N GLU A 117 -14.30 16.23 6.26
CA GLU A 117 -14.28 17.61 6.76
C GLU A 117 -13.77 17.68 8.21
N GLN A 118 -14.08 16.66 8.99
CA GLN A 118 -13.62 16.53 10.37
C GLN A 118 -13.22 15.09 10.66
N ILE A 119 -12.15 14.93 11.44
CA ILE A 119 -11.67 13.63 11.88
C ILE A 119 -11.50 13.67 13.40
N VAL A 120 -12.12 12.70 14.08
CA VAL A 120 -11.95 12.46 15.51
C VAL A 120 -11.33 11.08 15.69
N VAL A 121 -10.23 11.03 16.42
CA VAL A 121 -9.55 9.80 16.78
C VAL A 121 -9.85 9.46 18.23
N THR A 122 -10.47 8.30 18.45
CA THR A 122 -10.82 7.79 19.78
C THR A 122 -9.85 6.72 20.23
N MET A 123 -9.22 6.92 21.38
CA MET A 123 -8.32 5.98 22.04
C MET A 123 -9.10 4.86 22.75
N ARG A 124 -8.41 3.75 23.05
CA ARG A 124 -8.97 2.66 23.85
C ARG A 124 -9.48 3.09 25.21
N ASP A 125 -8.86 4.08 25.85
CA ASP A 125 -9.25 4.62 27.14
C ASP A 125 -10.43 5.62 27.09
N GLY A 126 -11.01 5.82 25.89
CA GLY A 126 -12.16 6.69 25.65
C GLY A 126 -11.79 8.16 25.42
N ARG A 127 -10.50 8.52 25.40
CA ARG A 127 -10.09 9.90 25.06
C ARG A 127 -10.26 10.16 23.56
N ASP A 128 -10.84 11.29 23.25
CA ASP A 128 -11.04 11.78 21.89
C ASP A 128 -10.06 12.90 21.56
N PHE A 129 -9.54 12.86 20.35
CA PHE A 129 -8.64 13.88 19.80
C PHE A 129 -9.11 14.32 18.42
N ALA A 130 -9.21 15.62 18.20
CA ALA A 130 -9.32 16.15 16.86
C ALA A 130 -8.01 15.86 16.10
N ALA A 131 -8.13 15.28 14.92
CA ALA A 131 -6.98 14.91 14.11
C ALA A 131 -6.86 15.80 12.88
N LYS A 132 -5.61 16.16 12.54
CA LYS A 132 -5.28 16.86 11.28
C LYS A 132 -4.66 15.88 10.31
N ILE A 133 -5.06 15.93 9.04
CA ILE A 133 -4.42 15.19 7.97
C ILE A 133 -3.07 15.84 7.69
N LEU A 134 -1.96 15.12 7.90
CA LEU A 134 -0.62 15.53 7.45
C LEU A 134 -0.43 15.29 5.96
N GLY A 135 -1.06 14.27 5.43
CA GLY A 135 -1.07 13.95 4.02
C GLY A 135 -1.77 12.63 3.75
N GLU A 136 -2.15 12.46 2.49
CA GLU A 136 -2.85 11.29 1.97
C GLU A 136 -2.20 10.82 0.67
N ASP A 137 -2.17 9.52 0.47
CA ASP A 137 -1.71 8.89 -0.76
C ASP A 137 -2.74 7.89 -1.30
N PRO A 138 -3.62 8.33 -2.21
CA PRO A 138 -4.64 7.47 -2.80
C PRO A 138 -4.05 6.27 -3.55
N LEU A 139 -2.82 6.38 -4.07
CA LEU A 139 -2.21 5.31 -4.85
C LEU A 139 -1.85 4.10 -3.99
N THR A 140 -1.34 4.32 -2.78
CA THR A 140 -0.97 3.25 -1.83
C THR A 140 -2.01 3.03 -0.75
N ASP A 141 -3.10 3.80 -0.75
CA ASP A 141 -4.17 3.74 0.25
C ASP A 141 -3.67 3.99 1.69
N ILE A 142 -2.73 4.93 1.87
CA ILE A 142 -2.19 5.34 3.17
C ILE A 142 -2.52 6.80 3.44
N ALA A 143 -2.97 7.09 4.66
CA ALA A 143 -3.10 8.44 5.21
C ALA A 143 -2.36 8.55 6.53
N VAL A 144 -1.88 9.75 6.82
CA VAL A 144 -1.19 10.09 8.07
C VAL A 144 -1.92 11.21 8.76
N LEU A 145 -2.27 10.95 10.02
CA LEU A 145 -2.95 11.91 10.89
C LEU A 145 -2.01 12.39 11.99
N LYS A 146 -2.26 13.58 12.49
CA LYS A 146 -1.57 14.18 13.64
C LYS A 146 -2.58 14.55 14.71
N LEU A 147 -2.39 13.99 15.88
CA LEU A 147 -3.09 14.34 17.11
C LEU A 147 -2.31 15.43 17.87
N ASP A 148 -3.01 16.35 18.45
CA ASP A 148 -2.39 17.35 19.37
C ASP A 148 -2.28 16.73 20.77
N ALA A 149 -1.31 15.84 20.93
CA ALA A 149 -1.09 15.08 22.15
C ALA A 149 0.39 14.63 22.25
N ALA A 150 0.82 14.30 23.45
CA ALA A 150 2.16 13.80 23.74
C ALA A 150 2.10 12.61 24.72
N GLY A 151 3.16 11.78 24.70
CA GLY A 151 3.25 10.62 25.59
C GLY A 151 2.26 9.51 25.29
N LEU A 152 1.79 9.44 24.03
CA LEU A 152 0.85 8.41 23.62
C LEU A 152 1.53 7.04 23.45
N PRO A 153 0.83 5.92 23.71
CA PRO A 153 1.34 4.59 23.43
C PRO A 153 1.54 4.39 21.93
N THR A 154 2.63 3.72 21.57
CA THR A 154 2.97 3.45 20.16
C THR A 154 2.91 1.97 19.85
N ALA A 155 2.50 1.62 18.65
CA ALA A 155 2.52 0.25 18.15
C ALA A 155 3.97 -0.21 17.93
N PRO A 156 4.36 -1.40 18.41
CA PRO A 156 5.65 -1.99 18.06
C PRO A 156 5.69 -2.27 16.56
N LEU A 157 6.72 -1.80 15.88
CA LEU A 157 6.88 -1.97 14.44
C LEU A 157 7.78 -3.18 14.17
N GLY A 158 7.32 -4.09 13.31
CA GLY A 158 8.04 -5.26 12.84
C GLY A 158 8.56 -5.08 11.40
N LYS A 159 8.70 -6.21 10.71
CA LYS A 159 9.11 -6.29 9.30
C LYS A 159 8.17 -7.21 8.54
N SER A 160 7.86 -6.84 7.30
CA SER A 160 7.07 -7.68 6.38
C SER A 160 7.95 -8.49 5.43
N THR A 161 9.25 -8.21 5.38
CA THR A 161 10.20 -8.81 4.42
C THR A 161 10.63 -10.23 4.77
N ASP A 162 10.46 -10.63 6.01
CA ASP A 162 10.84 -11.94 6.56
C ASP A 162 9.64 -12.81 6.98
N LEU A 163 8.43 -12.40 6.61
CA LEU A 163 7.21 -13.15 6.90
C LEU A 163 7.24 -14.56 6.31
N LEU A 164 6.87 -15.54 7.15
CA LEU A 164 6.72 -16.94 6.75
C LEU A 164 5.26 -17.24 6.40
N ILE A 165 5.04 -17.89 5.25
CA ILE A 165 3.70 -18.37 4.91
C ILE A 165 3.29 -19.43 5.94
N GLY A 166 2.12 -19.25 6.56
CA GLY A 166 1.59 -20.10 7.61
C GLY A 166 1.87 -19.60 9.03
N GLU A 167 2.68 -18.55 9.23
CA GLU A 167 2.85 -17.97 10.57
C GLU A 167 1.60 -17.21 11.03
N TRP A 168 1.37 -17.21 12.35
CA TRP A 168 0.24 -16.52 12.95
C TRP A 168 0.31 -15.01 12.76
N VAL A 169 -0.80 -14.44 12.35
CA VAL A 169 -1.03 -12.98 12.34
C VAL A 169 -2.33 -12.62 13.04
N VAL A 170 -2.34 -11.42 13.60
CA VAL A 170 -3.45 -10.84 14.34
C VAL A 170 -3.83 -9.51 13.69
N ALA A 171 -5.04 -9.42 13.18
CA ALA A 171 -5.59 -8.15 12.71
C ALA A 171 -6.36 -7.50 13.86
N VAL A 172 -6.05 -6.23 14.14
CA VAL A 172 -6.68 -5.46 15.21
C VAL A 172 -7.32 -4.21 14.61
N GLY A 173 -8.55 -3.92 15.04
CA GLY A 173 -9.28 -2.73 14.64
C GLY A 173 -10.15 -2.21 15.77
N ASN A 174 -10.57 -0.96 15.69
CA ASN A 174 -11.46 -0.35 16.68
C ASN A 174 -12.60 0.44 16.01
N PRO A 175 -13.43 -0.24 15.17
CA PRO A 175 -14.40 0.47 14.34
C PRO A 175 -15.56 1.11 15.11
N PHE A 176 -15.87 0.60 16.30
CA PHE A 176 -17.14 0.91 16.98
C PHE A 176 -16.96 1.61 18.33
N ALA A 177 -15.76 2.15 18.62
CA ALA A 177 -15.51 2.84 19.88
C ALA A 177 -16.53 3.94 20.17
N TYR A 178 -16.95 4.66 19.14
CA TYR A 178 -17.95 5.72 19.24
C TYR A 178 -19.39 5.18 19.40
N LEU A 179 -19.73 4.08 18.71
CA LEU A 179 -21.12 3.58 18.68
C LEU A 179 -21.49 2.72 19.89
N LEU A 180 -20.53 1.97 20.43
CA LEU A 180 -20.80 0.97 21.47
C LEU A 180 -20.56 1.47 22.90
N GLY A 181 -20.06 2.70 23.07
CA GLY A 181 -19.66 3.23 24.38
C GLY A 181 -18.54 2.39 25.05
N ASN A 182 -17.92 1.49 24.28
CA ASN A 182 -16.82 0.63 24.66
C ASN A 182 -15.73 0.71 23.60
N ALA A 183 -14.63 1.33 23.94
CA ALA A 183 -13.49 1.55 23.02
C ALA A 183 -12.52 0.35 22.93
N GLU A 184 -12.93 -0.86 23.33
CA GLU A 184 -12.08 -2.06 23.22
C GLU A 184 -11.92 -2.48 21.77
N PRO A 185 -10.67 -2.67 21.28
CA PRO A 185 -10.41 -3.11 19.92
C PRO A 185 -10.95 -4.51 19.63
N THR A 186 -11.45 -4.69 18.42
CA THR A 186 -11.79 -6.00 17.86
C THR A 186 -10.53 -6.71 17.38
N VAL A 187 -10.40 -7.99 17.72
CA VAL A 187 -9.25 -8.83 17.38
C VAL A 187 -9.72 -10.00 16.53
N THR A 188 -9.08 -10.19 15.38
CA THR A 188 -9.23 -11.41 14.59
C THR A 188 -7.85 -12.03 14.35
N ALA A 189 -7.78 -13.34 14.23
CA ALA A 189 -6.52 -14.07 14.05
C ALA A 189 -6.61 -15.01 12.85
N GLY A 190 -5.49 -15.21 12.21
CA GLY A 190 -5.32 -16.10 11.07
C GLY A 190 -3.83 -16.32 10.80
N VAL A 191 -3.50 -16.67 9.57
CA VAL A 191 -2.11 -16.89 9.15
C VAL A 191 -1.76 -15.99 7.96
N VAL A 192 -0.47 -15.84 7.70
CA VAL A 192 0.02 -15.33 6.44
C VAL A 192 -0.28 -16.36 5.37
N SER A 193 -1.29 -16.12 4.54
CA SER A 193 -1.69 -17.03 3.46
C SER A 193 -0.75 -16.93 2.25
N ALA A 194 -0.23 -15.72 1.98
CA ALA A 194 0.76 -15.46 0.94
C ALA A 194 1.40 -14.08 1.14
N VAL A 195 2.55 -13.87 0.50
CA VAL A 195 3.23 -12.58 0.42
C VAL A 195 3.41 -12.13 -1.03
N GLY A 196 3.50 -10.83 -1.24
CA GLY A 196 3.75 -10.27 -2.56
C GLY A 196 2.61 -10.44 -3.56
N ARG A 197 1.34 -10.49 -3.09
CA ARG A 197 0.16 -10.59 -3.96
C ARG A 197 -0.10 -9.30 -4.71
N ASN A 198 -0.43 -9.45 -5.99
CA ASN A 198 -0.85 -8.35 -6.84
C ASN A 198 -2.32 -8.56 -7.20
N LEU A 199 -3.13 -7.55 -6.94
CA LEU A 199 -4.54 -7.52 -7.31
C LEU A 199 -4.68 -6.71 -8.59
N LEU A 200 -5.48 -7.20 -9.52
CA LEU A 200 -5.83 -6.42 -10.69
C LEU A 200 -6.71 -5.24 -10.27
N PRO A 201 -6.48 -4.05 -10.81
CA PRO A 201 -7.34 -2.90 -10.55
C PRO A 201 -8.79 -3.22 -10.92
N SER A 202 -9.73 -2.92 -10.04
CA SER A 202 -11.16 -2.98 -10.33
C SER A 202 -11.67 -1.62 -10.79
N GLU A 203 -12.69 -1.59 -11.64
CA GLU A 203 -13.29 -0.32 -12.07
C GLU A 203 -13.78 0.47 -10.85
N GLY A 204 -13.42 1.75 -10.79
CA GLY A 204 -13.79 2.66 -9.69
C GLY A 204 -12.90 2.63 -8.45
N GLN A 205 -11.87 1.79 -8.39
CA GLN A 205 -10.88 1.84 -7.30
C GLN A 205 -9.70 2.76 -7.67
N SER A 206 -9.34 3.67 -6.76
CA SER A 206 -8.27 4.65 -6.97
C SER A 206 -6.88 4.15 -6.56
N GLY A 207 -6.75 3.01 -5.87
CA GLY A 207 -5.48 2.48 -5.36
C GLY A 207 -4.88 1.37 -6.22
N ILE A 208 -3.57 1.16 -6.08
CA ILE A 208 -2.84 0.02 -6.68
C ILE A 208 -2.47 -0.96 -5.56
N TYR A 209 -3.14 -2.10 -5.54
CA TYR A 209 -2.96 -3.14 -4.52
C TYR A 209 -1.97 -4.19 -5.00
N VAL A 210 -0.68 -3.88 -4.94
CA VAL A 210 0.40 -4.75 -5.40
C VAL A 210 1.39 -5.05 -4.28
N GLY A 211 2.00 -6.23 -4.32
CA GLY A 211 2.95 -6.64 -3.28
C GLY A 211 2.32 -6.85 -1.90
N MET A 212 1.01 -7.09 -1.83
CA MET A 212 0.24 -7.19 -0.60
C MET A 212 0.55 -8.45 0.20
N ILE A 213 0.36 -8.38 1.51
CA ILE A 213 0.29 -9.53 2.41
C ILE A 213 -1.14 -10.07 2.34
N GLN A 214 -1.31 -11.36 2.05
CA GLN A 214 -2.60 -12.03 2.12
C GLN A 214 -2.73 -12.78 3.44
N THR A 215 -3.90 -12.69 4.08
CA THR A 215 -4.23 -13.40 5.32
C THR A 215 -5.67 -13.93 5.29
N ASP A 216 -5.93 -14.98 6.05
CA ASP A 216 -7.28 -15.47 6.35
C ASP A 216 -7.84 -14.93 7.68
N ALA A 217 -7.04 -14.13 8.43
CA ALA A 217 -7.58 -13.31 9.51
C ALA A 217 -8.74 -12.46 8.97
N ALA A 218 -9.88 -12.49 9.64
CA ALA A 218 -11.07 -11.80 9.13
C ALA A 218 -10.87 -10.28 9.13
N ILE A 219 -10.79 -9.71 7.93
CA ILE A 219 -10.81 -8.26 7.71
C ILE A 219 -12.25 -7.91 7.32
N ASN A 220 -12.87 -7.01 8.07
CA ASN A 220 -14.22 -6.52 7.83
C ASN A 220 -14.20 -4.99 7.82
N PRO A 221 -15.24 -4.32 7.28
CA PRO A 221 -15.40 -2.88 7.40
C PRO A 221 -15.19 -2.41 8.84
N GLY A 222 -14.28 -1.45 9.01
CA GLY A 222 -13.85 -0.93 10.29
C GLY A 222 -12.49 -1.42 10.78
N ASN A 223 -11.99 -2.60 10.37
CA ASN A 223 -10.61 -2.99 10.62
C ASN A 223 -9.62 -2.31 9.66
N SER A 224 -10.11 -1.74 8.57
CA SER A 224 -9.29 -0.99 7.60
C SER A 224 -8.54 0.14 8.28
N GLY A 225 -7.25 0.28 7.98
CA GLY A 225 -6.32 1.22 8.61
C GLY A 225 -5.71 0.73 9.92
N GLY A 226 -6.29 -0.28 10.56
CA GLY A 226 -5.73 -0.92 11.73
C GLY A 226 -4.51 -1.79 11.41
N PRO A 227 -3.71 -2.19 12.42
CA PRO A 227 -2.52 -3.00 12.23
C PRO A 227 -2.82 -4.48 11.98
N LEU A 228 -2.05 -5.11 11.09
CA LEU A 228 -1.79 -6.54 11.04
C LEU A 228 -0.48 -6.81 11.75
N ALA A 229 -0.48 -7.65 12.79
CA ALA A 229 0.72 -7.95 13.57
C ALA A 229 1.10 -9.43 13.50
N ASN A 230 2.39 -9.71 13.70
CA ASN A 230 2.91 -11.06 13.91
C ASN A 230 2.58 -11.58 15.32
N ALA A 231 2.94 -12.82 15.61
CA ALA A 231 2.75 -13.46 16.92
C ALA A 231 3.50 -12.77 18.08
N LEU A 232 4.48 -11.92 17.80
CA LEU A 232 5.20 -11.10 18.79
C LEU A 232 4.47 -9.80 19.11
N GLY A 233 3.38 -9.48 18.42
CA GLY A 233 2.65 -8.22 18.53
C GLY A 233 3.37 -7.05 17.86
N GLU A 234 4.16 -7.31 16.83
CA GLU A 234 4.83 -6.31 16.03
C GLU A 234 4.06 -6.12 14.73
N VAL A 235 3.80 -4.88 14.36
CA VAL A 235 3.03 -4.53 13.16
C VAL A 235 3.84 -4.87 11.92
N VAL A 236 3.30 -5.76 11.09
CA VAL A 236 3.88 -6.21 9.82
C VAL A 236 3.13 -5.67 8.60
N GLY A 237 1.93 -5.11 8.81
CA GLY A 237 1.14 -4.52 7.74
C GLY A 237 0.00 -3.63 8.25
N VAL A 238 -0.66 -2.95 7.31
CA VAL A 238 -1.86 -2.14 7.52
C VAL A 238 -3.03 -2.86 6.85
N ASN A 239 -4.05 -3.24 7.61
CA ASN A 239 -5.25 -3.88 7.07
C ASN A 239 -5.91 -2.92 6.07
N SER A 240 -6.23 -3.38 4.86
CA SER A 240 -6.76 -2.49 3.82
C SER A 240 -8.03 -3.04 3.21
N SER A 241 -7.95 -4.08 2.40
CA SER A 241 -9.06 -4.53 1.58
C SER A 241 -9.37 -6.01 1.74
N ILE A 242 -10.56 -6.39 1.34
CA ILE A 242 -11.01 -7.78 1.22
C ILE A 242 -11.39 -8.08 -0.24
N PHE A 243 -11.19 -9.32 -0.64
CA PHE A 243 -11.78 -9.83 -1.87
C PHE A 243 -13.13 -10.46 -1.51
N THR A 244 -14.23 -9.79 -1.84
CA THR A 244 -15.58 -10.25 -1.47
C THR A 244 -16.62 -9.81 -2.49
N SER A 245 -17.63 -10.64 -2.69
CA SER A 245 -18.84 -10.30 -3.43
C SER A 245 -20.01 -9.86 -2.53
N SER A 246 -19.88 -10.07 -1.21
CA SER A 246 -20.95 -9.82 -0.23
C SER A 246 -20.67 -8.69 0.75
N GLY A 247 -19.48 -8.06 0.69
CA GLY A 247 -19.05 -6.98 1.61
C GLY A 247 -18.46 -7.49 2.94
N GLY A 248 -18.54 -8.78 3.26
CA GLY A 248 -17.93 -9.39 4.44
C GLY A 248 -16.72 -10.26 4.13
N SER A 249 -15.92 -10.59 5.14
CA SER A 249 -14.75 -11.46 4.99
C SER A 249 -15.16 -12.89 4.60
N VAL A 250 -14.52 -13.40 3.55
CA VAL A 250 -14.63 -14.81 3.11
C VAL A 250 -13.30 -15.57 3.31
N GLY A 251 -12.44 -15.09 4.21
CA GLY A 251 -11.11 -15.68 4.46
C GLY A 251 -10.04 -15.24 3.45
N ILE A 252 -10.26 -14.14 2.74
CA ILE A 252 -9.29 -13.54 1.82
C ILE A 252 -9.19 -12.05 2.15
N GLY A 253 -8.26 -11.71 3.02
CA GLY A 253 -7.92 -10.36 3.42
C GLY A 253 -6.54 -9.96 2.90
N PHE A 254 -6.32 -8.65 2.75
CA PHE A 254 -5.06 -8.09 2.31
C PHE A 254 -4.60 -6.96 3.21
N ALA A 255 -3.29 -6.91 3.45
CA ALA A 255 -2.66 -5.82 4.18
C ALA A 255 -1.51 -5.21 3.37
N ILE A 256 -1.34 -3.90 3.50
CA ILE A 256 -0.22 -3.15 2.94
C ILE A 256 1.01 -3.45 3.78
N PRO A 257 2.16 -3.83 3.19
CA PRO A 257 3.41 -4.07 3.92
C PRO A 257 3.82 -2.87 4.78
N ILE A 258 4.29 -3.13 6.00
CA ILE A 258 4.61 -2.07 6.97
C ILE A 258 5.73 -1.14 6.47
N GLU A 259 6.74 -1.66 5.78
CA GLU A 259 7.83 -0.84 5.25
C GLU A 259 7.32 0.17 4.23
N ARG A 260 6.35 -0.24 3.38
CA ARG A 260 5.68 0.69 2.44
C ARG A 260 4.90 1.75 3.20
N ALA A 261 4.10 1.37 4.18
CA ALA A 261 3.30 2.30 4.96
C ALA A 261 4.18 3.33 5.69
N LEU A 262 5.29 2.89 6.29
CA LEU A 262 6.25 3.78 6.99
C LEU A 262 6.96 4.72 6.03
N ARG A 263 7.41 4.23 4.85
CA ARG A 263 8.02 5.09 3.84
C ARG A 263 7.06 6.16 3.35
N VAL A 264 5.81 5.76 3.05
CA VAL A 264 4.77 6.70 2.64
C VAL A 264 4.47 7.71 3.75
N ALA A 265 4.38 7.25 5.00
CA ALA A 265 4.15 8.12 6.14
C ALA A 265 5.28 9.14 6.34
N ASP A 266 6.53 8.72 6.14
CA ASP A 266 7.69 9.61 6.23
C ASP A 266 7.67 10.68 5.12
N GLU A 267 7.38 10.29 3.88
CA GLU A 267 7.23 11.23 2.75
C GLU A 267 6.09 12.24 3.00
N LEU A 268 4.94 11.77 3.47
CA LEU A 268 3.78 12.63 3.78
C LEU A 268 4.09 13.62 4.93
N ARG A 269 4.83 13.18 5.95
CA ARG A 269 5.22 14.03 7.07
C ARG A 269 6.21 15.13 6.67
N HIS A 270 7.19 14.81 5.82
CA HIS A 270 8.24 15.74 5.45
C HIS A 270 7.87 16.64 4.27
N PHE A 271 7.11 16.12 3.30
CA PHE A 271 6.85 16.82 2.04
C PHE A 271 5.36 17.10 1.78
N GLY A 272 4.46 16.61 2.64
CA GLY A 272 3.01 16.71 2.44
C GLY A 272 2.48 15.89 1.25
N LYS A 273 3.36 15.18 0.53
CA LYS A 273 3.06 14.33 -0.63
C LYS A 273 4.10 13.24 -0.77
N VAL A 274 3.74 12.15 -1.44
CA VAL A 274 4.67 11.07 -1.74
C VAL A 274 5.42 11.35 -3.03
N ARG A 275 6.75 11.46 -2.95
CA ARG A 275 7.60 11.52 -4.13
C ARG A 275 7.73 10.14 -4.76
N ARG A 276 7.61 10.07 -6.08
CA ARG A 276 7.58 8.80 -6.80
C ARG A 276 8.94 8.46 -7.39
N ALA A 277 9.26 7.17 -7.32
CA ALA A 277 10.48 6.66 -7.92
C ALA A 277 10.42 6.75 -9.45
N TRP A 278 11.46 7.33 -10.04
CA TRP A 278 11.66 7.31 -11.47
C TRP A 278 13.04 6.75 -11.81
N VAL A 279 13.07 5.78 -12.70
CA VAL A 279 14.32 5.10 -13.12
C VAL A 279 14.61 5.27 -14.60
N GLY A 280 13.78 6.02 -15.31
CA GLY A 280 14.02 6.38 -16.70
C GLY A 280 13.84 5.23 -17.69
N LEU A 281 12.97 4.27 -17.37
CA LEU A 281 12.52 3.24 -18.31
C LEU A 281 11.05 2.94 -18.13
N GLU A 282 10.41 2.46 -19.19
CA GLU A 282 9.07 1.92 -19.20
C GLU A 282 9.09 0.46 -19.62
N VAL A 283 8.16 -0.32 -19.09
CA VAL A 283 7.96 -1.71 -19.48
C VAL A 283 6.63 -1.86 -20.19
N VAL A 284 6.50 -2.91 -21.01
CA VAL A 284 5.24 -3.24 -21.68
C VAL A 284 4.16 -3.50 -20.63
N GLY A 285 3.01 -2.85 -20.77
CA GLY A 285 1.91 -2.83 -19.81
C GLY A 285 1.07 -4.11 -19.73
N THR A 286 -0.13 -3.97 -19.18
CA THR A 286 -1.03 -5.11 -18.86
C THR A 286 -1.58 -5.83 -20.08
N GLU A 287 -1.54 -5.22 -21.25
CA GLU A 287 -2.04 -5.77 -22.51
C GLU A 287 -1.26 -6.99 -23.01
N ASP A 288 -0.02 -7.23 -22.54
CA ASP A 288 0.83 -8.33 -23.00
C ASP A 288 1.05 -9.44 -21.95
N LEU A 289 0.01 -9.87 -21.25
CA LEU A 289 0.07 -10.95 -20.25
C LEU A 289 0.69 -12.26 -20.80
N ARG A 290 0.41 -12.59 -22.07
CA ARG A 290 0.96 -13.80 -22.73
C ARG A 290 2.43 -13.61 -23.11
N GLY A 291 2.79 -12.41 -23.52
CA GLY A 291 4.17 -12.05 -23.85
C GLY A 291 5.10 -12.17 -22.65
N TRP A 292 4.68 -11.75 -21.47
CA TRP A 292 5.48 -11.88 -20.24
C TRP A 292 5.86 -13.32 -19.93
N LYS A 293 4.92 -14.27 -20.06
CA LYS A 293 5.21 -15.69 -19.83
C LYS A 293 6.25 -16.24 -20.80
N ARG A 294 6.16 -15.85 -22.07
CA ARG A 294 7.12 -16.27 -23.12
C ARG A 294 8.47 -15.62 -22.95
N ALA A 295 8.52 -14.32 -22.64
CA ALA A 295 9.77 -13.59 -22.47
C ALA A 295 10.52 -13.97 -21.18
N GLY A 296 9.85 -14.56 -20.19
CA GLY A 296 10.42 -14.89 -18.89
C GLY A 296 10.78 -13.67 -18.06
N GLY A 297 10.15 -12.51 -18.32
CA GLY A 297 10.37 -11.23 -17.68
C GLY A 297 9.59 -10.13 -18.38
N LEU A 298 9.86 -8.88 -18.03
CA LEU A 298 9.21 -7.70 -18.58
C LEU A 298 10.07 -7.05 -19.66
N ARG A 299 9.51 -6.89 -20.85
CA ARG A 299 10.20 -6.19 -21.95
C ARG A 299 10.20 -4.69 -21.66
N VAL A 300 11.37 -4.08 -21.77
CA VAL A 300 11.55 -2.62 -21.77
C VAL A 300 10.99 -2.06 -23.09
N SER A 301 9.99 -1.20 -23.01
CA SER A 301 9.40 -0.53 -24.16
C SER A 301 10.14 0.75 -24.53
N GLN A 302 10.53 1.53 -23.53
CA GLN A 302 11.20 2.82 -23.71
C GLN A 302 12.26 3.03 -22.64
N VAL A 303 13.30 3.79 -23.01
CA VAL A 303 14.34 4.27 -22.10
C VAL A 303 14.53 5.76 -22.33
N ALA A 304 14.43 6.55 -21.27
CA ALA A 304 14.62 7.99 -21.32
C ALA A 304 16.09 8.32 -21.65
N PRO A 305 16.36 9.13 -22.69
CA PRO A 305 17.70 9.59 -22.99
C PRO A 305 18.34 10.30 -21.79
N GLY A 306 19.55 9.87 -21.38
CA GLY A 306 20.24 10.41 -20.21
C GLY A 306 19.58 10.09 -18.86
N GLY A 307 18.50 9.31 -18.84
CA GLY A 307 17.85 8.82 -17.62
C GLY A 307 18.69 7.76 -16.89
N PRO A 308 18.32 7.41 -15.65
CA PRO A 308 19.09 6.46 -14.84
C PRO A 308 19.34 5.12 -15.53
N ALA A 309 18.33 4.52 -16.17
CA ALA A 309 18.46 3.25 -16.89
C ALA A 309 19.35 3.36 -18.12
N GLY A 310 19.20 4.44 -18.91
CA GLY A 310 20.01 4.67 -20.10
C GLY A 310 21.49 4.85 -19.78
N ARG A 311 21.83 5.52 -18.66
CA ARG A 311 23.23 5.72 -18.23
C ARG A 311 23.96 4.42 -17.89
N VAL A 312 23.25 3.35 -17.52
CA VAL A 312 23.84 2.05 -17.18
C VAL A 312 23.69 1.03 -18.30
N GLY A 313 23.25 1.48 -19.51
CA GLY A 313 23.22 0.65 -20.71
C GLY A 313 21.98 -0.23 -20.87
N VAL A 314 20.89 0.02 -20.13
CA VAL A 314 19.59 -0.60 -20.40
C VAL A 314 19.01 0.04 -21.66
N ALA A 315 18.49 -0.77 -22.56
CA ALA A 315 17.97 -0.35 -23.87
C ALA A 315 16.55 -0.86 -24.12
N PRO A 316 15.78 -0.20 -25.01
CA PRO A 316 14.51 -0.74 -25.48
C PRO A 316 14.69 -2.16 -26.07
N GLY A 317 13.78 -3.07 -25.73
CA GLY A 317 13.87 -4.48 -26.13
C GLY A 317 14.51 -5.39 -25.10
N ASP A 318 15.27 -4.86 -24.13
CA ASP A 318 15.79 -5.64 -23.01
C ASP A 318 14.65 -6.27 -22.20
N VAL A 319 14.96 -7.36 -21.50
CA VAL A 319 13.97 -8.08 -20.68
C VAL A 319 14.41 -8.04 -19.22
N LEU A 320 13.68 -7.28 -18.39
CA LEU A 320 13.88 -7.25 -16.94
C LEU A 320 13.41 -8.58 -16.33
N VAL A 321 14.30 -9.26 -15.60
CA VAL A 321 14.05 -10.56 -14.98
C VAL A 321 13.75 -10.43 -13.50
N SER A 322 14.49 -9.59 -12.79
CA SER A 322 14.29 -9.32 -11.37
C SER A 322 14.68 -7.89 -11.00
N ALA A 323 14.09 -7.39 -9.93
CA ALA A 323 14.43 -6.10 -9.31
C ALA A 323 14.38 -6.23 -7.78
N ARG A 324 15.40 -5.73 -7.06
CA ARG A 324 15.55 -5.88 -5.59
C ARG A 324 15.38 -7.34 -5.12
N GLY A 325 15.86 -8.32 -5.89
CA GLY A 325 15.68 -9.74 -5.60
C GLY A 325 14.27 -10.30 -5.91
N ARG A 326 13.28 -9.45 -6.19
CA ARG A 326 11.95 -9.89 -6.62
C ARG A 326 11.96 -10.27 -8.08
N ARG A 327 11.46 -11.47 -8.40
CA ARG A 327 11.26 -11.91 -9.78
C ARG A 327 10.12 -11.13 -10.42
N LEU A 328 10.36 -10.58 -11.61
CA LEU A 328 9.38 -9.83 -12.38
C LEU A 328 8.64 -10.78 -13.34
N ARG A 329 7.39 -11.07 -13.06
CA ARG A 329 6.53 -11.97 -13.85
C ARG A 329 5.47 -11.21 -14.63
N THR A 330 5.05 -10.04 -14.07
CA THR A 330 4.01 -9.17 -14.62
C THR A 330 4.38 -7.71 -14.38
N PHE A 331 3.74 -6.81 -15.12
CA PHE A 331 3.82 -5.36 -14.90
C PHE A 331 3.56 -4.99 -13.43
N LEU A 332 2.61 -5.67 -12.77
CA LEU A 332 2.28 -5.40 -11.36
C LEU A 332 3.44 -5.72 -10.40
N ASP A 333 4.33 -6.67 -10.75
CA ASP A 333 5.55 -6.91 -9.95
C ASP A 333 6.51 -5.73 -10.04
N TRP A 334 6.59 -5.08 -11.22
CA TRP A 334 7.37 -3.87 -11.42
C TRP A 334 6.80 -2.70 -10.64
N GLU A 335 5.49 -2.46 -10.72
CA GLU A 335 4.81 -1.43 -9.93
C GLU A 335 5.03 -1.62 -8.43
N ALA A 336 4.96 -2.88 -7.94
CA ALA A 336 5.24 -3.18 -6.53
C ALA A 336 6.66 -2.77 -6.12
N VAL A 337 7.65 -2.99 -6.99
CA VAL A 337 9.03 -2.56 -6.74
C VAL A 337 9.14 -1.03 -6.69
N LEU A 338 8.50 -0.33 -7.63
CA LEU A 338 8.55 1.14 -7.68
C LEU A 338 7.83 1.79 -6.48
N LEU A 339 6.75 1.17 -5.99
CA LEU A 339 6.06 1.64 -4.78
C LEU A 339 6.89 1.45 -3.50
N ASP A 340 7.84 0.51 -3.49
CA ASP A 340 8.67 0.19 -2.31
C ASP A 340 10.01 0.96 -2.28
N ILE A 341 10.25 1.86 -3.23
CA ILE A 341 11.46 2.69 -3.31
C ILE A 341 11.10 4.16 -3.49
N GLY A 342 12.06 5.03 -3.20
CA GLY A 342 11.93 6.48 -3.34
C GLY A 342 13.14 7.15 -4.00
N PRO A 343 13.03 8.45 -4.33
CA PRO A 343 14.15 9.23 -4.82
C PRO A 343 15.34 9.19 -3.86
N GLY A 344 16.54 8.94 -4.39
CA GLY A 344 17.77 8.76 -3.63
C GLY A 344 18.18 7.31 -3.41
N ASP A 345 17.24 6.36 -3.57
CA ASP A 345 17.55 4.93 -3.50
C ASP A 345 18.38 4.44 -4.69
N THR A 346 18.92 3.25 -4.55
CA THR A 346 19.55 2.51 -5.65
C THR A 346 18.76 1.24 -5.93
N LEU A 347 18.24 1.10 -7.14
CA LEU A 347 17.53 -0.07 -7.61
C LEU A 347 18.48 -1.02 -8.35
N THR A 348 18.71 -2.22 -7.80
CA THR A 348 19.42 -3.28 -8.51
C THR A 348 18.43 -4.07 -9.37
N VAL A 349 18.70 -4.16 -10.67
CA VAL A 349 17.93 -4.94 -11.64
C VAL A 349 18.79 -5.97 -12.32
N SER A 350 18.24 -7.19 -12.55
CA SER A 350 18.84 -8.17 -13.46
C SER A 350 18.00 -8.21 -14.73
N TYR A 351 18.66 -8.16 -15.87
CA TYR A 351 18.01 -8.10 -17.18
C TYR A 351 18.79 -8.88 -18.23
N ARG A 352 18.14 -9.20 -19.34
CA ARG A 352 18.77 -9.80 -20.52
C ARG A 352 18.85 -8.77 -21.64
N HIS A 353 20.04 -8.63 -22.20
CA HIS A 353 20.30 -7.87 -23.42
C HIS A 353 20.58 -8.87 -24.53
N GLY A 354 19.60 -9.13 -25.41
CA GLY A 354 19.61 -10.30 -26.26
C GLY A 354 19.63 -11.61 -25.44
N GLU A 355 20.68 -12.40 -25.57
CA GLU A 355 20.88 -13.63 -24.79
C GLU A 355 21.76 -13.45 -23.54
N GLU A 356 22.45 -12.30 -23.43
CA GLU A 356 23.33 -12.00 -22.31
C GLU A 356 22.61 -11.56 -21.07
N SER A 357 22.86 -12.22 -19.92
CA SER A 357 22.34 -11.80 -18.61
C SER A 357 23.25 -10.74 -17.99
N ARG A 358 22.68 -9.61 -17.61
CA ARG A 358 23.35 -8.46 -17.01
C ARG A 358 22.69 -8.05 -15.72
N THR A 359 23.44 -7.36 -14.87
CA THR A 359 22.94 -6.70 -13.66
C THR A 359 23.37 -5.24 -13.68
N ALA A 360 22.42 -4.35 -13.37
CA ALA A 360 22.67 -2.91 -13.29
C ALA A 360 22.14 -2.33 -11.97
N ARG A 361 22.76 -1.22 -11.54
CA ARG A 361 22.35 -0.42 -10.39
C ARG A 361 21.84 0.92 -10.91
N LEU A 362 20.54 1.14 -10.80
CA LEU A 362 19.85 2.35 -11.24
C LEU A 362 19.77 3.32 -10.08
N ALA A 363 20.25 4.54 -10.25
CA ALA A 363 19.97 5.62 -9.29
C ALA A 363 18.50 6.01 -9.44
N VAL A 364 17.73 5.96 -8.35
CA VAL A 364 16.33 6.36 -8.35
C VAL A 364 16.25 7.88 -8.18
N SER A 365 15.57 8.54 -9.10
CA SER A 365 15.31 9.99 -9.04
C SER A 365 13.82 10.26 -8.83
N ASP A 366 13.48 11.51 -8.53
CA ASP A 366 12.10 11.97 -8.56
C ASP A 366 11.61 12.09 -10.01
N LEU A 367 10.29 12.11 -10.18
CA LEU A 367 9.67 12.27 -11.49
C LEU A 367 10.15 13.56 -12.16
N PRO A 368 10.54 13.51 -13.45
CA PRO A 368 10.92 14.70 -14.21
C PRO A 368 9.91 15.85 -14.14
N THR A 369 8.61 15.54 -14.17
CA THR A 369 7.55 16.56 -14.00
C THR A 369 7.55 17.18 -12.60
N THR A 370 7.94 16.45 -11.56
CA THR A 370 8.07 16.98 -10.20
C THR A 370 9.27 17.93 -10.07
N LEU A 371 10.37 17.61 -10.73
CA LEU A 371 11.60 18.39 -10.72
C LEU A 371 11.53 19.63 -11.64
N ALA A 372 10.72 19.56 -12.71
CA ALA A 372 10.58 20.65 -13.66
C ALA A 372 10.01 21.91 -13.01
N GLU A 373 10.43 23.07 -13.50
CA GLU A 373 9.87 24.36 -13.11
C GLU A 373 8.39 24.44 -13.50
N LYS A 374 7.52 24.82 -12.53
CA LYS A 374 6.09 25.01 -12.72
C LYS A 374 5.82 26.45 -13.04
N VAL A 375 5.32 26.70 -14.24
CA VAL A 375 4.93 28.05 -14.69
C VAL A 375 3.42 28.18 -14.50
N SER A 376 2.99 29.14 -13.69
CA SER A 376 1.56 29.47 -13.56
C SER A 376 1.11 30.26 -14.78
N VAL A 377 0.00 29.84 -15.36
CA VAL A 377 -0.64 30.46 -16.52
C VAL A 377 -2.10 30.80 -16.21
N LEU A 378 -2.94 30.96 -17.19
CA LEU A 378 -4.35 31.33 -17.07
C LEU A 378 -5.09 30.59 -15.95
N GLY A 379 -5.77 31.35 -15.07
CA GLY A 379 -6.66 30.83 -14.02
C GLY A 379 -5.97 29.94 -12.98
N GLY A 380 -4.65 30.09 -12.78
CA GLY A 380 -3.89 29.32 -11.80
C GLY A 380 -3.46 27.94 -12.29
N MET A 381 -3.70 27.60 -13.56
CA MET A 381 -3.18 26.38 -14.20
C MET A 381 -1.65 26.37 -14.14
N LYS A 382 -1.06 25.26 -13.69
CA LYS A 382 0.40 25.06 -13.65
C LYS A 382 0.83 24.17 -14.79
N VAL A 383 1.84 24.61 -15.54
CA VAL A 383 2.40 23.87 -16.67
C VAL A 383 3.89 23.66 -16.53
N VAL A 384 4.42 22.63 -17.17
CA VAL A 384 5.86 22.35 -17.27
C VAL A 384 6.27 22.23 -18.73
N THR A 385 7.50 22.62 -19.05
CA THR A 385 8.04 22.44 -20.40
C THR A 385 8.25 20.97 -20.71
N VAL A 386 7.80 20.50 -21.88
CA VAL A 386 8.05 19.15 -22.38
C VAL A 386 9.53 19.02 -22.74
N THR A 387 10.28 18.33 -21.89
CA THR A 387 11.66 17.90 -22.13
C THR A 387 11.70 16.42 -22.53
N ALA A 388 12.84 15.91 -23.00
CA ALA A 388 12.99 14.48 -23.30
C ALA A 388 12.66 13.59 -22.09
N ALA A 389 12.99 14.03 -20.87
CA ALA A 389 12.70 13.32 -19.63
C ALA A 389 11.21 13.37 -19.28
N VAL A 390 10.55 14.54 -19.37
CA VAL A 390 9.10 14.70 -19.16
C VAL A 390 8.31 13.90 -20.20
N ARG A 391 8.76 13.94 -21.46
CA ARG A 391 8.18 13.14 -22.53
C ARG A 391 8.22 11.64 -22.22
N ALA A 392 9.38 11.14 -21.80
CA ALA A 392 9.56 9.74 -21.45
C ALA A 392 8.77 9.33 -20.20
N GLU A 393 8.65 10.22 -19.19
CA GLU A 393 7.83 9.98 -17.99
C GLU A 393 6.35 9.85 -18.31
N ARG A 394 5.84 10.67 -19.26
CA ARG A 394 4.40 10.80 -19.52
C ARG A 394 3.91 10.06 -20.75
N GLY A 395 4.80 9.37 -21.47
CA GLY A 395 4.46 8.68 -22.71
C GLY A 395 3.97 9.63 -23.81
N VAL A 396 4.35 10.92 -23.76
CA VAL A 396 3.92 11.96 -24.69
C VAL A 396 4.61 11.77 -26.05
N GLN A 397 3.85 11.89 -27.15
CA GLN A 397 4.40 11.75 -28.50
C GLN A 397 5.13 13.01 -28.96
N SER A 398 4.60 14.17 -28.58
CA SER A 398 5.16 15.47 -28.96
C SER A 398 6.52 15.72 -28.30
N ASP A 399 7.47 16.22 -29.08
CA ASP A 399 8.84 16.53 -28.64
C ASP A 399 8.99 17.93 -28.04
N HIS A 400 7.93 18.70 -28.02
CA HIS A 400 7.87 20.08 -27.52
C HIS A 400 6.48 20.37 -26.95
N GLY A 401 6.33 21.52 -26.30
CA GLY A 401 5.05 21.98 -25.78
C GLY A 401 5.08 22.29 -24.28
N ALA A 402 3.91 22.60 -23.74
CA ALA A 402 3.68 22.81 -22.32
C ALA A 402 2.69 21.77 -21.80
N LEU A 403 3.15 20.87 -20.93
CA LEU A 403 2.33 19.85 -20.29
C LEU A 403 1.59 20.48 -19.12
N ILE A 404 0.27 20.29 -19.05
CA ILE A 404 -0.55 20.69 -17.91
C ILE A 404 -0.23 19.76 -16.74
N TYR A 405 0.44 20.31 -15.73
CA TYR A 405 0.79 19.59 -14.51
C TYR A 405 -0.38 19.59 -13.51
N ASP A 406 -1.04 20.73 -13.36
CA ASP A 406 -2.15 20.97 -12.44
C ASP A 406 -3.12 21.98 -13.02
N ILE A 407 -4.43 21.75 -12.91
CA ILE A 407 -5.47 22.61 -13.44
C ILE A 407 -6.66 22.65 -12.47
N PRO A 408 -7.09 23.84 -12.00
CA PRO A 408 -8.28 23.99 -11.16
C PRO A 408 -9.54 23.47 -11.84
N ASP A 409 -10.47 22.90 -11.06
CA ASP A 409 -11.71 22.29 -11.57
C ASP A 409 -12.56 23.27 -12.39
N GLU A 410 -12.63 24.54 -11.96
CA GLU A 410 -13.34 25.60 -12.71
C GLU A 410 -12.74 25.81 -14.10
N MET A 411 -11.40 25.78 -14.19
CA MET A 411 -10.69 25.92 -15.46
C MET A 411 -10.85 24.68 -16.35
N GLN A 412 -10.86 23.49 -15.74
CA GLN A 412 -11.11 22.23 -16.45
C GLN A 412 -12.49 22.23 -17.09
N GLN A 413 -13.53 22.63 -16.34
CA GLN A 413 -14.90 22.75 -16.84
C GLN A 413 -15.04 23.83 -17.92
N ALA A 414 -14.40 24.98 -17.75
CA ALA A 414 -14.48 26.11 -18.69
C ALA A 414 -13.75 25.84 -19.99
N THR A 415 -12.67 25.08 -20.00
CA THR A 415 -11.78 24.90 -21.16
C THR A 415 -11.86 23.52 -21.78
N GLY A 416 -12.30 22.50 -21.04
CA GLY A 416 -12.24 21.10 -21.44
C GLY A 416 -10.82 20.51 -21.42
N LEU A 417 -9.83 21.26 -20.93
CA LEU A 417 -8.45 20.80 -20.72
C LEU A 417 -8.35 20.03 -19.41
N THR A 418 -7.42 19.09 -19.35
CA THR A 418 -7.18 18.25 -18.17
C THR A 418 -5.70 18.16 -17.85
N SER A 419 -5.36 17.77 -16.63
CA SER A 419 -3.98 17.42 -16.29
C SER A 419 -3.47 16.29 -17.19
N GLY A 420 -2.23 16.42 -17.68
CA GLY A 420 -1.63 15.50 -18.65
C GLY A 420 -1.75 15.92 -20.12
N ASP A 421 -2.60 16.89 -20.46
CA ASP A 421 -2.62 17.45 -21.80
C ASP A 421 -1.35 18.22 -22.13
N VAL A 422 -0.85 18.09 -23.34
CA VAL A 422 0.30 18.87 -23.83
C VAL A 422 -0.16 19.92 -24.83
N ILE A 423 -0.07 21.18 -24.43
CA ILE A 423 -0.43 22.31 -25.32
C ILE A 423 0.71 22.54 -26.29
N LEU A 424 0.37 22.47 -27.59
CA LEU A 424 1.29 22.60 -28.72
C LEU A 424 1.17 23.92 -29.46
N GLN A 425 -0.02 24.51 -29.42
CA GLN A 425 -0.31 25.79 -30.14
C GLN A 425 -1.44 26.54 -29.44
N ILE A 426 -1.30 27.84 -29.32
CA ILE A 426 -2.36 28.77 -28.92
C ILE A 426 -2.60 29.79 -30.04
N ASN A 427 -3.85 29.87 -30.51
CA ASN A 427 -4.23 30.63 -31.72
C ASN A 427 -3.36 30.20 -32.92
N ARG A 428 -2.46 31.06 -33.39
CA ARG A 428 -1.52 30.77 -34.49
C ARG A 428 -0.07 30.65 -34.01
N VAL A 429 0.15 30.72 -32.72
CA VAL A 429 1.50 30.70 -32.12
C VAL A 429 1.83 29.31 -31.63
N ARG A 430 2.94 28.78 -32.12
CA ARG A 430 3.49 27.49 -31.62
C ARG A 430 3.97 27.65 -30.18
N VAL A 431 3.68 26.64 -29.36
CA VAL A 431 4.14 26.54 -28.00
C VAL A 431 5.28 25.52 -27.93
N SER A 432 6.46 25.96 -27.58
CA SER A 432 7.63 25.10 -27.44
C SER A 432 8.04 24.92 -25.96
N SER A 433 7.54 25.78 -25.08
CA SER A 433 7.84 25.78 -23.65
C SER A 433 6.66 26.27 -22.81
N ALA A 434 6.73 26.07 -21.50
CA ALA A 434 5.77 26.62 -20.53
C ALA A 434 5.70 28.16 -20.60
N ASP A 435 6.85 28.83 -20.81
CA ASP A 435 6.91 30.27 -20.96
C ASP A 435 6.27 30.79 -22.27
N ASP A 436 6.38 30.04 -23.37
CA ASP A 436 5.68 30.38 -24.60
C ASP A 436 4.18 30.36 -24.36
N LEU A 437 3.66 29.36 -23.65
CA LEU A 437 2.24 29.29 -23.33
C LEU A 437 1.80 30.44 -22.42
N ARG A 438 2.59 30.82 -21.44
CA ARG A 438 2.31 32.00 -20.61
C ARG A 438 2.17 33.26 -21.42
N ARG A 439 3.13 33.51 -22.36
CA ARG A 439 3.07 34.65 -23.29
C ARG A 439 1.87 34.54 -24.24
N GLY A 440 1.57 33.35 -24.71
CA GLY A 440 0.43 33.09 -25.59
C GLY A 440 -0.91 33.43 -24.94
N PHE A 441 -1.13 33.04 -23.69
CA PHE A 441 -2.35 33.40 -22.97
C PHE A 441 -2.43 34.87 -22.62
N ALA A 442 -1.32 35.53 -22.28
CA ALA A 442 -1.29 36.97 -22.07
C ALA A 442 -1.68 37.74 -23.35
N ALA A 443 -1.23 37.31 -24.52
CA ALA A 443 -1.63 37.90 -25.81
C ALA A 443 -3.10 37.57 -26.15
N ALA A 444 -3.60 36.39 -25.84
CA ALA A 444 -4.98 35.97 -26.08
C ALA A 444 -5.99 36.73 -25.20
N ALA A 445 -5.62 37.14 -23.99
CA ALA A 445 -6.46 37.96 -23.12
C ALA A 445 -6.82 39.29 -23.77
N GLY A 446 -5.89 39.90 -24.51
CA GLY A 446 -6.18 41.10 -25.31
C GLY A 446 -7.11 40.86 -26.50
N ALA A 447 -7.21 39.64 -27.01
CA ALA A 447 -8.07 39.27 -28.16
C ALA A 447 -9.43 38.68 -27.72
N GLY A 448 -9.65 38.43 -26.41
CA GLY A 448 -10.91 37.95 -25.84
C GLY A 448 -11.18 36.45 -26.01
N ALA A 449 -10.42 35.74 -26.86
CA ALA A 449 -10.61 34.31 -27.08
C ALA A 449 -9.27 33.60 -27.37
N ALA A 450 -9.18 32.33 -26.95
CA ALA A 450 -8.08 31.43 -27.23
C ALA A 450 -8.58 30.16 -27.93
N THR A 451 -7.89 29.76 -28.99
CA THR A 451 -8.00 28.43 -29.58
C THR A 451 -6.72 27.67 -29.28
N VAL A 452 -6.87 26.54 -28.64
CA VAL A 452 -5.72 25.75 -28.16
C VAL A 452 -5.72 24.40 -28.87
N TRP A 453 -4.55 24.01 -29.39
CA TRP A 453 -4.30 22.69 -29.92
C TRP A 453 -3.43 21.94 -28.90
N PHE A 454 -3.83 20.72 -28.58
CA PHE A 454 -3.15 19.93 -27.54
C PHE A 454 -3.14 18.43 -27.87
N GLU A 455 -2.15 17.74 -27.37
CA GLU A 455 -2.08 16.29 -27.38
C GLU A 455 -2.72 15.73 -26.10
N ARG A 456 -3.62 14.73 -26.26
CA ARG A 456 -4.20 13.91 -25.19
C ARG A 456 -4.19 12.46 -25.62
N GLY A 457 -3.50 11.59 -24.87
CA GLY A 457 -3.39 10.16 -25.18
C GLY A 457 -2.80 9.88 -26.58
N GLY A 458 -1.80 10.65 -27.00
CA GLY A 458 -1.15 10.54 -28.31
C GLY A 458 -1.98 11.05 -29.50
N ARG A 459 -3.13 11.71 -29.25
CA ARG A 459 -4.01 12.27 -30.28
C ARG A 459 -4.03 13.78 -30.20
N LEU A 460 -4.01 14.41 -31.35
CA LEU A 460 -4.16 15.87 -31.44
C LEU A 460 -5.62 16.26 -31.31
N ASN A 461 -5.90 17.18 -30.39
CA ASN A 461 -7.22 17.73 -30.11
C ASN A 461 -7.22 19.27 -30.19
N ARG A 462 -8.40 19.87 -30.19
CA ARG A 462 -8.58 21.31 -30.20
C ARG A 462 -9.74 21.73 -29.29
N THR A 463 -9.55 22.81 -28.56
CA THR A 463 -10.61 23.50 -27.81
C THR A 463 -10.52 24.99 -28.03
N ALA A 464 -11.63 25.70 -27.81
CA ALA A 464 -11.68 27.18 -27.88
C ALA A 464 -12.52 27.70 -26.71
N PHE A 465 -12.04 28.75 -26.06
CA PHE A 465 -12.69 29.36 -24.89
C PHE A 465 -12.37 30.87 -24.80
N TYR A 466 -13.17 31.56 -24.01
CA TYR A 466 -12.94 32.98 -23.75
C TYR A 466 -11.88 33.18 -22.68
N VAL A 467 -10.97 34.12 -22.90
CA VAL A 467 -9.94 34.53 -21.95
C VAL A 467 -10.28 35.92 -21.45
N ARG A 468 -10.58 36.03 -20.17
CA ARG A 468 -10.89 37.32 -19.52
C ARG A 468 -9.73 37.73 -18.60
#